data_de75b73b683032efc428e291813f50b8
#
_entry.id   de75b73b683032efc428e291813f50b8
#
_cell.length_a   1.000
_cell.length_b   1.000
_cell.length_c   1.000
_cell.angle_alpha   90.00
_cell.angle_beta   90.00
_cell.angle_gamma   90.00
#
_symmetry.space_group_name_H-M   'P 1'
#
loop_
_entity.id
_entity.type
_entity.pdbx_description
1 polymer ?
#
loop_
_entity_poly.entity_id
_entity_poly.type
_entity_poly.pdbx_seq_one_letter_code
_entity_poly.pdbx_strand_id
1 'polypeptide(L)'
;MKTAEAWSELPLAYAPVEYLVREASQQWERDEAMALRRAVFCIEQGIFARDDRDAVDDHALLLVAMSCNAGMPEQVVGTVRIHRGAAAGEWWGSRLAVHPAFRSQGHLGATLIRLAVSRAHALGCTLFLAQVQLQNEPLFRKLGWTTLGECEVQGRAHARMRADLGFYPPCHDPVSGFVTRARVPR
;
A
#
# COMPACT_ATOMS: atom_id res chain seq x y z
N MET A 1 -19.84 -5.78 52.93
CA MET A 1 -19.38 -4.75 51.97
C MET A 1 -18.44 -5.43 51.00
N LYS A 2 -18.91 -5.77 49.80
CA LYS A 2 -18.06 -6.22 48.70
C LYS A 2 -17.71 -5.00 47.87
N THR A 3 -16.45 -4.67 47.87
CA THR A 3 -15.84 -3.52 47.19
C THR A 3 -15.99 -3.67 45.71
N ALA A 4 -16.35 -2.53 45.08
CA ALA A 4 -16.49 -2.34 43.64
C ALA A 4 -15.11 -2.34 42.97
N GLU A 5 -14.57 -3.50 42.65
CA GLU A 5 -13.30 -3.65 41.90
C GLU A 5 -13.49 -4.24 40.49
N ALA A 6 -14.69 -4.26 39.96
CA ALA A 6 -14.99 -4.94 38.69
C ALA A 6 -14.94 -4.06 37.43
N TRP A 7 -14.47 -2.81 37.51
CA TRP A 7 -14.52 -1.87 36.38
C TRP A 7 -13.16 -1.35 35.91
N SER A 8 -12.04 -1.97 36.31
CA SER A 8 -10.70 -1.50 35.94
C SER A 8 -10.02 -2.31 34.85
N GLU A 9 -10.70 -3.27 34.23
CA GLU A 9 -10.18 -3.85 32.99
C GLU A 9 -10.55 -2.91 31.84
N LEU A 10 -9.68 -1.94 31.57
CA LEU A 10 -9.72 -1.23 30.30
C LEU A 10 -9.71 -2.30 29.19
N PRO A 11 -10.69 -2.26 28.26
CA PRO A 11 -10.68 -3.22 27.16
C PRO A 11 -9.32 -3.15 26.48
N LEU A 12 -8.71 -4.31 26.23
CA LEU A 12 -7.50 -4.42 25.41
C LEU A 12 -7.72 -3.57 24.17
N ALA A 13 -6.73 -2.72 23.83
CA ALA A 13 -6.82 -1.88 22.67
C ALA A 13 -7.26 -2.72 21.47
N TYR A 14 -8.36 -2.33 20.82
CA TYR A 14 -8.91 -3.06 19.68
C TYR A 14 -7.83 -3.16 18.59
N ALA A 15 -7.48 -4.39 18.23
CA ALA A 15 -6.60 -4.67 17.11
C ALA A 15 -7.45 -5.10 15.91
N PRO A 16 -7.43 -4.36 14.80
CA PRO A 16 -8.17 -4.74 13.61
C PRO A 16 -7.73 -6.13 13.13
N VAL A 17 -8.69 -6.99 12.84
CA VAL A 17 -8.44 -8.33 12.30
C VAL A 17 -8.70 -8.41 10.81
N GLU A 18 -9.40 -7.44 10.24
CA GLU A 18 -9.73 -7.34 8.81
C GLU A 18 -9.28 -6.00 8.24
N TYR A 19 -8.87 -6.06 6.99
CA TYR A 19 -8.43 -4.90 6.21
C TYR A 19 -9.06 -4.96 4.83
N LEU A 20 -9.56 -3.82 4.36
CA LEU A 20 -10.06 -3.64 3.00
C LEU A 20 -8.99 -2.92 2.17
N VAL A 21 -8.61 -3.50 1.04
CA VAL A 21 -7.63 -2.92 0.10
C VAL A 21 -8.33 -2.63 -1.22
N ARG A 22 -8.45 -1.35 -1.59
CA ARG A 22 -9.21 -0.93 -2.77
C ARG A 22 -8.65 0.33 -3.44
N GLU A 23 -9.18 0.65 -4.61
CA GLU A 23 -8.99 1.98 -5.21
C GLU A 23 -9.74 3.03 -4.38
N ALA A 24 -9.07 4.12 -4.04
CA ALA A 24 -9.65 5.18 -3.22
C ALA A 24 -10.82 5.85 -3.95
N SER A 25 -12.00 5.81 -3.35
CA SER A 25 -13.23 6.34 -3.91
C SER A 25 -13.74 7.60 -3.20
N GLN A 26 -13.35 7.77 -1.94
CA GLN A 26 -13.77 8.88 -1.09
C GLN A 26 -12.65 9.90 -0.85
N GLN A 27 -13.01 11.15 -0.59
CA GLN A 27 -12.02 12.19 -0.35
C GLN A 27 -11.21 11.94 0.92
N TRP A 28 -11.84 11.50 2.00
CA TRP A 28 -11.15 11.21 3.25
C TRP A 28 -10.07 10.13 3.11
N GLU A 29 -10.31 9.11 2.25
CA GLU A 29 -9.32 8.06 1.95
C GLU A 29 -8.07 8.66 1.29
N ARG A 30 -8.27 9.62 0.39
CA ARG A 30 -7.18 10.34 -0.29
C ARG A 30 -6.41 11.22 0.68
N ASP A 31 -7.12 11.94 1.54
CA ASP A 31 -6.51 12.84 2.52
C ASP A 31 -5.67 12.05 3.54
N GLU A 32 -6.20 10.95 4.07
CA GLU A 32 -5.46 10.07 4.98
C GLU A 32 -4.29 9.36 4.31
N ALA A 33 -4.42 8.94 3.05
CA ALA A 33 -3.31 8.36 2.29
C ALA A 33 -2.16 9.37 2.10
N MET A 34 -2.48 10.64 1.81
CA MET A 34 -1.47 11.70 1.73
C MET A 34 -0.81 11.98 3.08
N ALA A 35 -1.59 11.99 4.18
CA ALA A 35 -1.05 12.11 5.52
C ALA A 35 -0.12 10.94 5.89
N LEU A 36 -0.50 9.71 5.54
CA LEU A 36 0.33 8.52 5.74
C LEU A 36 1.63 8.59 4.93
N ARG A 37 1.58 8.98 3.66
CA ARG A 37 2.77 9.16 2.82
C ARG A 37 3.74 10.16 3.45
N ARG A 38 3.22 11.31 3.89
CA ARG A 38 4.03 12.32 4.58
C ARG A 38 4.66 11.76 5.86
N ALA A 39 3.91 11.03 6.68
CA ALA A 39 4.43 10.42 7.90
C ALA A 39 5.57 9.43 7.59
N VAL A 40 5.43 8.60 6.55
CA VAL A 40 6.43 7.59 6.18
C VAL A 40 7.60 8.22 5.43
N PHE A 41 7.37 8.98 4.37
CA PHE A 41 8.46 9.42 3.48
C PHE A 41 9.17 10.68 3.96
N CYS A 42 8.47 11.59 4.66
CA CYS A 42 9.07 12.81 5.15
C CYS A 42 9.55 12.69 6.62
N ILE A 43 8.70 12.17 7.50
CA ILE A 43 9.01 12.15 8.95
C ILE A 43 9.85 10.92 9.31
N GLU A 44 9.40 9.71 8.97
CA GLU A 44 10.11 8.48 9.34
C GLU A 44 11.39 8.30 8.54
N GLN A 45 11.31 8.40 7.21
CA GLN A 45 12.43 8.08 6.32
C GLN A 45 13.29 9.30 5.95
N GLY A 46 12.77 10.52 6.09
CA GLY A 46 13.49 11.74 5.76
C GLY A 46 13.89 11.86 4.28
N ILE A 47 13.15 11.21 3.36
CA ILE A 47 13.44 11.23 1.92
C ILE A 47 13.04 12.59 1.33
N PHE A 48 11.92 13.16 1.78
CA PHE A 48 11.41 14.44 1.33
C PHE A 48 11.34 15.41 2.53
N ALA A 49 11.66 16.69 2.29
CA ALA A 49 11.77 17.67 3.37
C ALA A 49 10.41 18.10 3.96
N ARG A 50 9.39 18.25 3.14
CA ARG A 50 8.07 18.78 3.56
C ARG A 50 6.92 17.91 3.12
N ASP A 51 6.92 17.54 1.84
CA ASP A 51 5.87 16.79 1.18
C ASP A 51 6.50 15.89 0.11
N ASP A 52 5.93 14.73 -0.11
CA ASP A 52 6.34 13.79 -1.16
C ASP A 52 5.49 13.91 -2.43
N ARG A 53 4.58 14.90 -2.49
CA ARG A 53 3.70 15.15 -3.64
C ARG A 53 4.50 15.63 -4.84
N ASP A 54 4.07 15.19 -6.01
CA ASP A 54 4.61 15.61 -7.31
C ASP A 54 3.50 15.63 -8.37
N ALA A 55 3.83 16.06 -9.59
CA ALA A 55 2.87 16.18 -10.68
C ALA A 55 2.20 14.85 -11.09
N VAL A 56 2.79 13.71 -10.70
CA VAL A 56 2.17 12.40 -10.93
C VAL A 56 0.88 12.24 -10.14
N ASP A 57 0.77 12.87 -8.97
CA ASP A 57 -0.43 12.78 -8.12
C ASP A 57 -1.68 13.36 -8.77
N ASP A 58 -1.52 14.26 -9.75
CA ASP A 58 -2.66 14.88 -10.46
C ASP A 58 -3.40 13.90 -11.38
N HIS A 59 -2.76 12.81 -11.79
CA HIS A 59 -3.32 11.83 -12.72
C HIS A 59 -3.16 10.36 -12.30
N ALA A 60 -2.51 10.13 -11.17
CA ALA A 60 -2.34 8.78 -10.63
C ALA A 60 -3.63 8.21 -10.05
N LEU A 61 -3.78 6.89 -10.15
CA LEU A 61 -4.77 6.15 -9.35
C LEU A 61 -4.17 5.85 -7.99
N LEU A 62 -4.92 6.15 -6.95
CA LEU A 62 -4.53 5.93 -5.56
C LEU A 62 -5.23 4.70 -5.02
N LEU A 63 -4.46 3.76 -4.48
CA LEU A 63 -4.96 2.55 -3.85
C LEU A 63 -4.66 2.64 -2.35
N VAL A 64 -5.61 2.20 -1.53
CA VAL A 64 -5.52 2.29 -0.07
C VAL A 64 -5.79 0.95 0.58
N ALA A 65 -5.14 0.70 1.70
CA ALA A 65 -5.45 -0.35 2.64
C ALA A 65 -6.03 0.29 3.90
N MET A 66 -7.21 -0.14 4.32
CA MET A 66 -7.92 0.41 5.46
C MET A 66 -8.13 -0.66 6.51
N SER A 67 -7.91 -0.32 7.78
CA SER A 67 -8.39 -1.13 8.88
C SER A 67 -9.91 -1.11 8.94
N CYS A 68 -10.52 -2.25 9.30
CA CYS A 68 -11.96 -2.34 9.43
C CYS A 68 -12.34 -2.63 10.89
N ASN A 69 -13.36 -1.92 11.36
CA ASN A 69 -14.01 -2.17 12.62
C ASN A 69 -15.44 -2.64 12.36
N ALA A 70 -15.80 -3.84 12.82
CA ALA A 70 -17.09 -4.47 12.56
C ALA A 70 -17.46 -4.47 11.05
N GLY A 71 -16.49 -4.72 10.18
CA GLY A 71 -16.66 -4.73 8.72
C GLY A 71 -16.70 -3.35 8.05
N MET A 72 -16.61 -2.26 8.83
CA MET A 72 -16.61 -0.89 8.29
C MET A 72 -15.19 -0.32 8.23
N PRO A 73 -14.79 0.27 7.09
CA PRO A 73 -13.51 0.96 6.98
C PRO A 73 -13.42 2.11 7.97
N GLU A 74 -12.30 2.22 8.68
CA GLU A 74 -12.10 3.18 9.76
C GLU A 74 -10.90 4.12 9.51
N GLN A 75 -9.76 3.55 9.06
CA GLN A 75 -8.51 4.29 8.95
C GLN A 75 -7.68 3.76 7.79
N VAL A 76 -7.04 4.65 7.03
CA VAL A 76 -6.04 4.26 6.03
C VAL A 76 -4.72 3.90 6.71
N VAL A 77 -4.31 2.66 6.55
CA VAL A 77 -3.09 2.10 7.14
C VAL A 77 -2.03 1.73 6.11
N GLY A 78 -2.36 1.81 4.83
CA GLY A 78 -1.44 1.58 3.73
C GLY A 78 -1.90 2.27 2.46
N THR A 79 -0.96 2.58 1.56
CA THR A 79 -1.26 3.20 0.27
C THR A 79 -0.20 2.87 -0.77
N VAL A 80 -0.58 2.93 -2.03
CA VAL A 80 0.29 2.91 -3.20
C VAL A 80 -0.39 3.69 -4.32
N ARG A 81 0.37 4.38 -5.17
CA ARG A 81 -0.15 5.01 -6.38
C ARG A 81 0.37 4.29 -7.62
N ILE A 82 -0.46 4.28 -8.66
CA ILE A 82 -0.10 3.78 -9.99
C ILE A 82 -0.43 4.81 -11.06
N HIS A 83 0.37 4.86 -12.11
CA HIS A 83 0.13 5.78 -13.22
C HIS A 83 0.65 5.21 -14.54
N ARG A 84 0.18 5.75 -15.65
CA ARG A 84 0.69 5.41 -16.99
C ARG A 84 2.10 5.96 -17.15
N GLY A 85 2.96 5.18 -17.81
CA GLY A 85 4.27 5.63 -18.27
C GLY A 85 4.20 6.36 -19.62
N ALA A 86 5.35 6.64 -20.18
CA ALA A 86 5.46 7.35 -21.46
C ALA A 86 5.11 6.47 -22.67
N ALA A 87 5.40 5.17 -22.60
CA ALA A 87 5.12 4.23 -23.68
C ALA A 87 3.71 3.64 -23.57
N ALA A 88 3.13 3.26 -24.70
CA ALA A 88 1.84 2.57 -24.72
C ALA A 88 1.90 1.25 -23.93
N GLY A 89 0.95 1.03 -23.02
CA GLY A 89 0.91 -0.13 -22.15
C GLY A 89 1.90 -0.13 -20.99
N GLU A 90 2.75 0.91 -20.87
CA GLU A 90 3.65 1.07 -19.73
C GLU A 90 2.92 1.67 -18.53
N TRP A 91 3.14 1.08 -17.36
CA TRP A 91 2.62 1.54 -16.08
C TRP A 91 3.69 1.53 -15.01
N TRP A 92 3.55 2.42 -14.05
CA TRP A 92 4.46 2.55 -12.92
C TRP A 92 3.72 2.50 -11.60
N GLY A 93 4.30 1.78 -10.63
CA GLY A 93 3.91 1.82 -9.22
C GLY A 93 4.92 2.65 -8.42
N SER A 94 4.42 3.46 -7.50
CA SER A 94 5.27 4.29 -6.63
C SER A 94 4.56 4.64 -5.32
N ARG A 95 5.29 5.21 -4.37
CA ARG A 95 4.78 5.67 -3.07
C ARG A 95 4.04 4.57 -2.29
N LEU A 96 4.56 3.33 -2.33
CA LEU A 96 4.08 2.27 -1.46
C LEU A 96 4.49 2.57 -0.02
N ALA A 97 3.52 2.75 0.84
CA ALA A 97 3.71 2.99 2.27
C ALA A 97 2.72 2.18 3.10
N VAL A 98 3.19 1.64 4.22
CA VAL A 98 2.36 0.99 5.24
C VAL A 98 2.72 1.61 6.58
N HIS A 99 1.70 1.98 7.35
CA HIS A 99 1.87 2.55 8.68
C HIS A 99 2.69 1.59 9.56
N PRO A 100 3.71 2.05 10.31
CA PRO A 100 4.62 1.20 11.07
C PRO A 100 3.94 0.16 11.96
N ALA A 101 2.88 0.54 12.67
CA ALA A 101 2.13 -0.35 13.55
C ALA A 101 1.42 -1.52 12.81
N PHE A 102 1.25 -1.44 11.48
CA PHE A 102 0.51 -2.41 10.68
C PHE A 102 1.40 -3.21 9.70
N ARG A 103 2.71 -2.99 9.66
CA ARG A 103 3.61 -3.65 8.70
C ARG A 103 3.68 -5.17 8.83
N SER A 104 3.46 -5.69 10.04
CA SER A 104 3.40 -7.14 10.30
C SER A 104 1.99 -7.73 10.18
N GLN A 105 0.99 -6.89 9.93
CA GLN A 105 -0.41 -7.27 9.89
C GLN A 105 -0.91 -7.50 8.46
N GLY A 106 -1.73 -8.53 8.27
CA GLY A 106 -2.57 -8.71 7.08
C GLY A 106 -1.88 -8.74 5.72
N HIS A 107 -0.55 -8.83 5.65
CA HIS A 107 0.22 -8.76 4.40
C HIS A 107 -0.13 -7.53 3.53
N LEU A 108 -0.39 -6.38 4.15
CA LEU A 108 -0.93 -5.19 3.51
C LEU A 108 -0.10 -4.70 2.31
N GLY A 109 1.24 -4.65 2.46
CA GLY A 109 2.12 -4.26 1.37
C GLY A 109 1.98 -5.19 0.16
N ALA A 110 1.96 -6.52 0.38
CA ALA A 110 1.80 -7.50 -0.69
C ALA A 110 0.41 -7.40 -1.36
N THR A 111 -0.64 -7.15 -0.59
CA THR A 111 -2.01 -7.00 -1.11
C THR A 111 -2.15 -5.69 -1.91
N LEU A 112 -1.54 -4.59 -1.46
CA LEU A 112 -1.48 -3.34 -2.22
C LEU A 112 -0.73 -3.51 -3.54
N ILE A 113 0.42 -4.20 -3.54
CA ILE A 113 1.17 -4.51 -4.77
C ILE A 113 0.30 -5.35 -5.72
N ARG A 114 -0.39 -6.37 -5.19
CA ARG A 114 -1.29 -7.21 -5.99
C ARG A 114 -2.38 -6.39 -6.66
N LEU A 115 -3.10 -5.57 -5.89
CA LEU A 115 -4.14 -4.71 -6.45
C LEU A 115 -3.58 -3.73 -7.48
N ALA A 116 -2.42 -3.12 -7.21
CA ALA A 116 -1.77 -2.16 -8.11
C ALA A 116 -1.51 -2.77 -9.49
N VAL A 117 -0.86 -3.94 -9.54
CA VAL A 117 -0.55 -4.61 -10.81
C VAL A 117 -1.80 -5.14 -11.49
N SER A 118 -2.71 -5.78 -10.74
CA SER A 118 -3.97 -6.32 -11.26
C SER A 118 -4.89 -5.23 -11.82
N ARG A 119 -4.92 -4.05 -11.18
CA ARG A 119 -5.68 -2.91 -11.67
C ARG A 119 -5.11 -2.34 -12.97
N ALA A 120 -3.80 -2.14 -13.03
CA ALA A 120 -3.13 -1.71 -14.26
C ALA A 120 -3.31 -2.74 -15.39
N HIS A 121 -3.23 -4.03 -15.07
CA HIS A 121 -3.46 -5.13 -16.04
C HIS A 121 -4.87 -5.04 -16.65
N ALA A 122 -5.90 -4.81 -15.83
CA ALA A 122 -7.28 -4.59 -16.30
C ALA A 122 -7.42 -3.33 -17.21
N LEU A 123 -6.51 -2.36 -17.06
CA LEU A 123 -6.47 -1.12 -17.87
C LEU A 123 -5.57 -1.23 -19.11
N GLY A 124 -5.14 -2.45 -19.47
CA GLY A 124 -4.33 -2.71 -20.66
C GLY A 124 -2.83 -2.55 -20.45
N CYS A 125 -2.35 -2.68 -19.20
CA CYS A 125 -0.92 -2.73 -18.91
C CYS A 125 -0.28 -3.95 -19.57
N THR A 126 0.83 -3.73 -20.28
CA THR A 126 1.69 -4.78 -20.83
C THR A 126 3.08 -4.77 -20.20
N LEU A 127 3.45 -3.69 -19.53
CA LEU A 127 4.71 -3.52 -18.83
C LEU A 127 4.48 -2.73 -17.53
N PHE A 128 4.61 -3.39 -16.39
CA PHE A 128 4.49 -2.73 -15.09
C PHE A 128 5.85 -2.63 -14.39
N LEU A 129 6.25 -1.41 -14.04
CA LEU A 129 7.55 -1.09 -13.47
C LEU A 129 7.43 -0.43 -12.10
N ALA A 130 8.47 -0.57 -11.29
CA ALA A 130 8.64 0.18 -10.03
C ALA A 130 10.12 0.40 -9.72
N GLN A 131 10.41 1.47 -9.00
CA GLN A 131 11.69 1.69 -8.35
C GLN A 131 11.53 1.34 -6.87
N VAL A 132 12.14 0.24 -6.47
CA VAL A 132 11.95 -0.40 -5.17
C VAL A 132 13.19 -0.17 -4.31
N GLN A 133 13.02 0.35 -3.09
CA GLN A 133 14.13 0.45 -2.14
C GLN A 133 14.78 -0.93 -1.96
N LEU A 134 16.11 -1.01 -1.97
CA LEU A 134 16.83 -2.30 -1.99
C LEU A 134 16.42 -3.23 -0.86
N GLN A 135 16.10 -2.70 0.31
CA GLN A 135 15.64 -3.52 1.44
C GLN A 135 14.32 -4.25 1.18
N ASN A 136 13.50 -3.76 0.25
CA ASN A 136 12.22 -4.36 -0.12
C ASN A 136 12.32 -5.30 -1.35
N GLU A 137 13.43 -5.30 -2.06
CA GLU A 137 13.64 -6.14 -3.25
C GLU A 137 13.34 -7.63 -3.00
N PRO A 138 13.74 -8.25 -1.86
CA PRO A 138 13.41 -9.66 -1.59
C PRO A 138 11.91 -9.94 -1.51
N LEU A 139 11.12 -8.99 -1.00
CA LEU A 139 9.66 -9.12 -0.97
C LEU A 139 9.09 -9.10 -2.39
N PHE A 140 9.52 -8.15 -3.22
CA PHE A 140 9.04 -8.03 -4.59
C PHE A 140 9.40 -9.27 -5.42
N ARG A 141 10.60 -9.83 -5.27
CA ARG A 141 10.99 -11.09 -5.92
C ARG A 141 10.04 -12.25 -5.56
N LYS A 142 9.65 -12.38 -4.29
CA LYS A 142 8.67 -13.38 -3.83
C LYS A 142 7.26 -13.16 -4.42
N LEU A 143 6.98 -11.95 -4.86
CA LEU A 143 5.71 -11.56 -5.49
C LEU A 143 5.76 -11.64 -7.03
N GLY A 144 6.75 -12.30 -7.61
CA GLY A 144 6.86 -12.48 -9.06
C GLY A 144 7.42 -11.26 -9.81
N TRP A 145 8.33 -10.51 -9.16
CA TRP A 145 9.02 -9.41 -9.80
C TRP A 145 10.47 -9.76 -10.13
N THR A 146 10.96 -9.19 -11.22
CA THR A 146 12.35 -9.36 -11.70
C THR A 146 13.08 -8.03 -11.63
N THR A 147 14.30 -8.03 -11.11
CA THR A 147 15.18 -6.87 -11.10
C THR A 147 15.77 -6.65 -12.49
N LEU A 148 15.64 -5.43 -13.00
CA LEU A 148 16.20 -5.01 -14.30
C LEU A 148 17.55 -4.32 -14.16
N GLY A 149 17.84 -3.76 -12.97
CA GLY A 149 19.08 -3.04 -12.68
C GLY A 149 18.91 -2.17 -11.44
N GLU A 150 20.00 -1.54 -11.03
CA GLU A 150 20.00 -0.58 -9.94
C GLU A 150 19.81 0.85 -10.47
N CYS A 151 19.24 1.71 -9.63
CA CYS A 151 19.08 3.13 -9.89
C CYS A 151 19.12 3.91 -8.57
N GLU A 152 19.28 5.22 -8.67
CA GLU A 152 19.23 6.10 -7.51
C GLU A 152 17.96 6.95 -7.57
N VAL A 153 17.26 7.05 -6.43
CA VAL A 153 16.07 7.89 -6.26
C VAL A 153 16.25 8.70 -4.99
N GLN A 154 16.24 10.02 -5.10
CA GLN A 154 16.44 10.95 -3.97
C GLN A 154 17.68 10.60 -3.12
N GLY A 155 18.81 10.32 -3.77
CA GLY A 155 20.07 9.96 -3.11
C GLY A 155 20.09 8.58 -2.44
N ARG A 156 19.12 7.72 -2.72
CA ARG A 156 19.05 6.34 -2.17
C ARG A 156 19.06 5.29 -3.26
N ALA A 157 19.79 4.22 -3.02
CA ALA A 157 19.86 3.09 -3.94
C ALA A 157 18.52 2.35 -4.02
N HIS A 158 18.05 2.11 -5.24
CA HIS A 158 16.83 1.40 -5.58
C HIS A 158 17.09 0.34 -6.62
N ALA A 159 16.27 -0.70 -6.64
CA ALA A 159 16.19 -1.65 -7.74
C ALA A 159 15.05 -1.21 -8.68
N ARG A 160 15.34 -1.06 -9.97
CA ARG A 160 14.30 -0.97 -10.99
C ARG A 160 13.79 -2.38 -11.27
N MET A 161 12.51 -2.60 -11.03
CA MET A 161 11.91 -3.93 -11.10
C MET A 161 10.71 -3.95 -12.03
N ARG A 162 10.44 -5.12 -12.61
CA ARG A 162 9.32 -5.42 -13.49
C ARG A 162 8.45 -6.53 -12.88
N ALA A 163 7.14 -6.32 -12.86
CA ALA A 163 6.18 -7.36 -12.48
C ALA A 163 5.99 -8.39 -13.61
N ASP A 164 5.89 -9.65 -13.25
CA ASP A 164 5.37 -10.68 -14.15
C ASP A 164 3.83 -10.66 -14.09
N LEU A 165 3.20 -10.15 -15.14
CA LEU A 165 1.73 -10.01 -15.20
C LEU A 165 1.00 -11.34 -15.10
N GLY A 166 1.65 -12.47 -15.37
CA GLY A 166 1.08 -13.80 -15.17
C GLY A 166 0.70 -14.12 -13.73
N PHE A 167 1.33 -13.45 -12.74
CA PHE A 167 0.99 -13.56 -11.32
C PHE A 167 -0.19 -12.67 -10.90
N TYR A 168 -0.66 -11.78 -11.79
CA TYR A 168 -1.58 -10.70 -11.45
C TYR A 168 -2.78 -10.69 -12.39
N PRO A 169 -3.80 -11.54 -12.16
CA PRO A 169 -5.01 -11.52 -12.98
C PRO A 169 -5.66 -10.14 -12.94
N PRO A 170 -6.27 -9.68 -14.06
CA PRO A 170 -6.90 -8.37 -14.14
C PRO A 170 -7.96 -8.16 -13.07
N CYS A 171 -7.94 -7.01 -12.41
CA CYS A 171 -8.97 -6.59 -11.45
C CYS A 171 -9.86 -5.51 -12.08
N HIS A 172 -11.08 -5.89 -12.44
CA HIS A 172 -12.06 -4.99 -13.08
C HIS A 172 -12.94 -4.26 -12.07
N ASP A 173 -13.01 -4.72 -10.83
CA ASP A 173 -13.71 -4.06 -9.73
C ASP A 173 -12.75 -3.66 -8.59
N PRO A 174 -11.92 -2.62 -8.80
CA PRO A 174 -10.95 -2.20 -7.82
C PRO A 174 -11.57 -1.45 -6.64
N VAL A 175 -12.83 -1.01 -6.75
CA VAL A 175 -13.54 -0.29 -5.68
C VAL A 175 -14.05 -1.26 -4.62
N SER A 176 -14.53 -2.43 -5.00
CA SER A 176 -14.80 -3.53 -4.06
C SER A 176 -13.50 -4.10 -3.51
N GLY A 177 -12.46 -4.21 -4.33
CA GLY A 177 -11.10 -4.54 -3.93
C GLY A 177 -10.94 -5.92 -3.29
N PHE A 178 -10.02 -6.00 -2.31
CA PHE A 178 -9.68 -7.24 -1.61
C PHE A 178 -9.83 -7.08 -0.10
N VAL A 179 -10.32 -8.13 0.55
CA VAL A 179 -10.30 -8.24 2.02
C VAL A 179 -9.13 -9.15 2.42
N THR A 180 -8.32 -8.69 3.35
CA THR A 180 -7.26 -9.50 3.97
C THR A 180 -7.40 -9.50 5.48
N ARG A 181 -6.86 -10.52 6.15
CA ARG A 181 -6.99 -10.70 7.59
C ARG A 181 -5.64 -10.73 8.27
N ALA A 182 -5.57 -10.17 9.48
CA ALA A 182 -4.42 -10.34 10.34
C ALA A 182 -4.24 -11.83 10.68
N ARG A 183 -2.98 -12.26 10.80
CA ARG A 183 -2.71 -13.57 11.38
C ARG A 183 -3.06 -13.51 12.87
N VAL A 184 -4.02 -14.31 13.31
CA VAL A 184 -4.24 -14.54 14.73
C VAL A 184 -3.04 -15.36 15.23
N PRO A 185 -2.26 -14.88 16.21
CA PRO A 185 -1.24 -15.72 16.84
C PRO A 185 -1.91 -16.98 17.40
N ARG A 186 -1.35 -18.14 17.07
CA ARG A 186 -1.76 -19.40 17.68
C ARG A 186 -1.16 -19.51 19.07
#